data_9af523829d6df93085ee996b75f2fc97
#
_entry.id   9af523829d6df93085ee996b75f2fc97
#
_cell.length_a   1.000
_cell.length_b   1.000
_cell.length_c   1.000
_cell.angle_alpha   90.00
_cell.angle_beta   90.00
_cell.angle_gamma   90.00
#
_symmetry.space_group_name_H-M   'P 1'
#
loop_
_entity.id
_entity.type
_entity.pdbx_description
1 polymer ?
#
loop_
_entity_poly.entity_id
_entity_poly.type
_entity_poly.pdbx_seq_one_letter_code
_entity_poly.pdbx_strand_id
1 'polypeptide(L)'
;MGLLTFKGGIHPDDGKRFSKDQPIKALLPTGDLIYPLSQHIGAPAVPVVKKGDQVLKGQMIAEAGGFVSAPVYSSVSGKVKALEKHFNPTGTKVDCIVIQNDGEYQEAEYAPVKPLNEMTREEIISKIGDAGIVGMGGAGFPTRVKLSPKDADKIEYIIANCAECEPYITADYRRMLEYTEDLVNGMRVILSLFPNARGIFAVEDNKKDCIQKLQDAVSEEPKMDVKALMTKYPQGAERQLIYAVTGRAINASMLPADAGCIVDNVETLIGIHNAVINGKPLMERVVTVSGDAVAEPGNFLVPLGISHKELIEAAGGFTEEPEKLISGGPMMGFAMVTLDAPVTKTSSSLLAFKEDIVKKSPETACINCARCVDVCPSRIIPSRLADFAKRQDEASFVAWNGLECVECGSCSYVCPAKRQLKQSIGSMRKITLANRKKK
;
A
#
# COMPACT_ATOMS: atom_id res chain seq x y z
N MET A 1 -16.31 -17.97 -19.11
CA MET A 1 -15.79 -18.23 -17.75
C MET A 1 -16.37 -17.21 -16.79
N GLY A 2 -16.79 -17.62 -15.57
CA GLY A 2 -17.21 -16.67 -14.54
C GLY A 2 -16.04 -15.82 -14.05
N LEU A 3 -16.31 -14.61 -13.53
CA LEU A 3 -15.30 -13.73 -12.94
C LEU A 3 -14.64 -14.41 -11.72
N LEU A 4 -13.32 -14.25 -11.60
CA LEU A 4 -12.55 -14.78 -10.47
C LEU A 4 -12.89 -14.00 -9.19
N THR A 5 -13.06 -14.71 -8.06
CA THR A 5 -13.50 -14.10 -6.82
C THR A 5 -13.27 -15.03 -5.62
N PHE A 6 -13.57 -14.52 -4.42
CA PHE A 6 -13.54 -15.25 -3.13
C PHE A 6 -14.94 -15.26 -2.48
N LYS A 7 -15.13 -16.04 -1.42
CA LYS A 7 -16.39 -16.08 -0.65
C LYS A 7 -16.44 -14.97 0.41
N GLY A 8 -17.62 -14.36 0.63
CA GLY A 8 -17.80 -13.20 1.50
C GLY A 8 -17.53 -11.88 0.76
N GLY A 9 -17.11 -10.85 1.49
CA GLY A 9 -16.90 -9.50 0.94
C GLY A 9 -18.16 -8.67 0.91
N ILE A 10 -18.01 -7.42 0.48
CA ILE A 10 -19.06 -6.40 0.42
C ILE A 10 -18.94 -5.61 -0.90
N HIS A 11 -19.99 -4.88 -1.25
CA HIS A 11 -20.04 -3.95 -2.38
C HIS A 11 -20.35 -2.54 -1.87
N PRO A 12 -19.36 -1.78 -1.35
CA PRO A 12 -19.57 -0.38 -0.97
C PRO A 12 -19.72 0.49 -2.21
N ASP A 13 -20.28 1.72 -2.05
CA ASP A 13 -20.12 2.77 -3.08
C ASP A 13 -18.62 3.00 -3.27
N ASP A 14 -18.12 2.80 -4.48
CA ASP A 14 -16.70 2.86 -4.76
C ASP A 14 -16.14 4.29 -4.77
N GLY A 15 -16.99 5.32 -4.89
CA GLY A 15 -16.57 6.73 -4.86
C GLY A 15 -15.53 7.13 -5.91
N LYS A 16 -15.17 6.24 -6.83
CA LYS A 16 -14.11 6.47 -7.82
C LYS A 16 -14.45 7.56 -8.84
N ARG A 17 -15.74 7.89 -8.97
CA ARG A 17 -16.25 8.97 -9.85
C ARG A 17 -15.61 10.34 -9.59
N PHE A 18 -15.07 10.59 -8.39
CA PHE A 18 -14.45 11.87 -8.06
C PHE A 18 -13.10 12.08 -8.76
N SER A 19 -12.32 11.02 -8.98
CA SER A 19 -10.91 11.16 -9.42
C SER A 19 -10.49 10.22 -10.56
N LYS A 20 -11.30 9.20 -10.94
CA LYS A 20 -10.90 8.18 -11.93
C LYS A 20 -10.57 8.77 -13.32
N ASP A 21 -11.29 9.80 -13.73
CA ASP A 21 -11.14 10.42 -15.04
C ASP A 21 -10.10 11.56 -15.04
N GLN A 22 -9.47 11.82 -13.88
CA GLN A 22 -8.42 12.83 -13.74
C GLN A 22 -7.05 12.22 -14.00
N PRO A 23 -6.32 12.68 -15.05
CA PRO A 23 -4.94 12.25 -15.31
C PRO A 23 -4.03 12.54 -14.12
N ILE A 24 -2.92 11.81 -14.03
CA ILE A 24 -1.90 12.08 -13.03
C ILE A 24 -1.26 13.43 -13.26
N LYS A 25 -1.29 14.31 -12.25
CA LYS A 25 -0.63 15.61 -12.26
C LYS A 25 0.65 15.54 -11.42
N ALA A 26 1.78 15.95 -11.97
CA ALA A 26 3.01 16.09 -11.19
C ALA A 26 2.90 17.30 -10.27
N LEU A 27 3.31 17.14 -9.02
CA LEU A 27 3.34 18.20 -8.01
C LEU A 27 4.76 18.35 -7.46
N LEU A 28 5.31 19.55 -7.59
CA LEU A 28 6.57 19.92 -6.94
C LEU A 28 6.29 20.57 -5.59
N PRO A 29 6.99 20.14 -4.51
CA PRO A 29 6.80 20.72 -3.19
C PRO A 29 7.41 22.11 -3.11
N THR A 30 6.80 22.99 -2.34
CA THR A 30 7.32 24.33 -2.06
C THR A 30 7.86 24.49 -0.64
N GLY A 31 7.43 23.63 0.26
CA GLY A 31 7.84 23.63 1.65
C GLY A 31 9.02 22.69 1.97
N ASP A 32 9.30 22.57 3.27
CA ASP A 32 10.25 21.59 3.80
C ASP A 32 9.70 20.17 3.66
N LEU A 33 10.57 19.21 3.38
CA LEU A 33 10.17 17.80 3.29
C LEU A 33 10.58 17.03 4.55
N ILE A 34 9.68 16.15 4.99
CA ILE A 34 9.82 15.38 6.22
C ILE A 34 9.91 13.89 5.87
N TYR A 35 11.01 13.24 6.21
CA TYR A 35 11.26 11.84 5.90
C TYR A 35 11.27 11.00 7.18
N PRO A 36 10.16 10.30 7.51
CA PRO A 36 10.16 9.35 8.60
C PRO A 36 11.18 8.23 8.36
N LEU A 37 11.94 7.86 9.40
CA LEU A 37 12.88 6.75 9.34
C LEU A 37 12.17 5.39 9.34
N SER A 38 10.92 5.35 9.83
CA SER A 38 10.06 4.18 9.87
C SER A 38 8.93 4.32 8.84
N GLN A 39 9.19 3.94 7.58
CA GLN A 39 8.20 3.95 6.49
C GLN A 39 7.81 2.55 6.02
N HIS A 40 8.22 1.50 6.74
CA HIS A 40 8.07 0.09 6.38
C HIS A 40 8.03 -0.80 7.62
N ILE A 41 7.66 -2.06 7.45
CA ILE A 41 7.78 -3.08 8.51
C ILE A 41 9.26 -3.42 8.72
N GLY A 42 9.64 -3.63 9.98
CA GLY A 42 10.99 -4.02 10.39
C GLY A 42 11.73 -2.92 11.13
N ALA A 43 13.05 -2.95 11.09
CA ALA A 43 13.89 -1.96 11.75
C ALA A 43 13.80 -0.61 11.03
N PRO A 44 13.68 0.54 11.73
CA PRO A 44 13.78 1.85 11.12
C PRO A 44 15.09 2.02 10.35
N ALA A 45 15.09 2.87 9.33
CA ALA A 45 16.32 3.28 8.66
C ALA A 45 17.21 4.11 9.60
N VAL A 46 18.52 4.09 9.36
CA VAL A 46 19.52 4.80 10.16
C VAL A 46 20.03 6.00 9.36
N PRO A 47 19.94 7.24 9.88
CA PRO A 47 20.43 8.43 9.19
C PRO A 47 21.90 8.34 8.84
N VAL A 48 22.27 8.72 7.61
CA VAL A 48 23.66 8.86 7.14
C VAL A 48 24.04 10.32 6.91
N VAL A 49 23.11 11.25 7.23
CA VAL A 49 23.29 12.70 7.15
C VAL A 49 23.08 13.34 8.50
N LYS A 50 23.61 14.54 8.69
CA LYS A 50 23.48 15.37 9.91
C LYS A 50 22.97 16.77 9.58
N LYS A 51 22.48 17.48 10.58
CA LYS A 51 22.05 18.87 10.45
C LYS A 51 23.11 19.73 9.79
N GLY A 52 22.74 20.45 8.75
CA GLY A 52 23.60 21.35 8.01
C GLY A 52 24.18 20.75 6.70
N ASP A 53 24.10 19.44 6.49
CA ASP A 53 24.58 18.83 5.27
C ASP A 53 23.73 19.25 4.07
N GLN A 54 24.38 19.48 2.92
CA GLN A 54 23.71 19.66 1.63
C GLN A 54 23.39 18.27 1.05
N VAL A 55 22.21 18.12 0.45
CA VAL A 55 21.77 16.89 -0.18
C VAL A 55 21.20 17.16 -1.56
N LEU A 56 21.36 16.18 -2.45
CA LEU A 56 20.81 16.19 -3.80
C LEU A 56 19.54 15.32 -3.86
N LYS A 57 18.68 15.61 -4.82
CA LYS A 57 17.57 14.73 -5.16
C LYS A 57 18.13 13.36 -5.60
N GLY A 58 17.62 12.27 -5.01
CA GLY A 58 18.14 10.92 -5.26
C GLY A 58 19.33 10.51 -4.42
N GLN A 59 19.83 11.38 -3.53
CA GLN A 59 20.86 11.01 -2.57
C GLN A 59 20.28 10.20 -1.41
N MET A 60 20.95 9.12 -1.00
CA MET A 60 20.59 8.37 0.21
C MET A 60 20.80 9.25 1.44
N ILE A 61 19.76 9.37 2.27
CA ILE A 61 19.77 10.15 3.52
C ILE A 61 19.66 9.26 4.76
N ALA A 62 19.18 8.02 4.60
CA ALA A 62 19.22 7.01 5.64
C ALA A 62 19.40 5.63 5.01
N GLU A 63 20.27 4.81 5.61
CA GLU A 63 20.53 3.43 5.19
C GLU A 63 19.57 2.44 5.89
N ALA A 64 19.49 1.21 5.37
CA ALA A 64 18.67 0.17 5.98
C ALA A 64 19.19 -0.24 7.36
N GLY A 65 18.37 -0.17 8.41
CA GLY A 65 18.74 -0.49 9.79
C GLY A 65 18.78 -2.01 10.12
N GLY A 66 18.66 -2.89 9.11
CA GLY A 66 18.70 -4.34 9.30
C GLY A 66 18.26 -5.12 8.07
N PHE A 67 18.11 -6.45 8.22
CA PHE A 67 17.69 -7.32 7.11
C PHE A 67 16.30 -6.98 6.60
N VAL A 68 15.32 -6.80 7.51
CA VAL A 68 13.98 -6.31 7.20
C VAL A 68 13.98 -4.81 7.44
N SER A 69 14.44 -4.05 6.47
CA SER A 69 14.52 -2.60 6.46
C SER A 69 14.72 -2.10 5.02
N ALA A 70 14.57 -0.81 4.77
CA ALA A 70 14.81 -0.21 3.47
C ALA A 70 15.39 1.21 3.61
N PRO A 71 16.35 1.61 2.77
CA PRO A 71 16.92 2.96 2.79
C PRO A 71 15.89 4.02 2.41
N VAL A 72 16.20 5.27 2.78
CA VAL A 72 15.42 6.47 2.45
C VAL A 72 16.29 7.42 1.64
N TYR A 73 15.69 7.97 0.59
CA TYR A 73 16.34 8.91 -0.32
C TYR A 73 15.68 10.27 -0.26
N SER A 74 16.46 11.32 -0.45
CA SER A 74 15.92 12.65 -0.62
C SER A 74 15.19 12.76 -1.96
N SER A 75 13.98 13.27 -1.95
CA SER A 75 13.19 13.52 -3.14
C SER A 75 13.36 14.93 -3.69
N VAL A 76 14.16 15.77 -3.04
CA VAL A 76 14.53 17.14 -3.43
C VAL A 76 16.01 17.39 -3.18
N SER A 77 16.56 18.47 -3.78
CA SER A 77 17.82 19.06 -3.31
C SER A 77 17.56 20.06 -2.20
N GLY A 78 18.59 20.30 -1.38
CA GLY A 78 18.47 21.25 -0.28
C GLY A 78 19.40 20.96 0.89
N LYS A 79 19.01 21.45 2.07
CA LYS A 79 19.84 21.37 3.29
C LYS A 79 19.12 20.61 4.40
N VAL A 80 19.80 19.69 5.05
CA VAL A 80 19.29 19.01 6.25
C VAL A 80 19.07 20.03 7.36
N LYS A 81 17.81 20.34 7.65
CA LYS A 81 17.40 21.33 8.63
C LYS A 81 17.44 20.80 10.05
N ALA A 82 16.94 19.57 10.24
CA ALA A 82 16.85 18.92 11.55
C ALA A 82 16.73 17.41 11.44
N LEU A 83 17.08 16.71 12.55
CA LEU A 83 16.67 15.35 12.85
C LEU A 83 15.79 15.43 14.10
N GLU A 84 14.48 15.26 13.95
CA GLU A 84 13.51 15.47 15.03
C GLU A 84 12.24 14.64 14.83
N LYS A 85 11.35 14.66 15.84
CA LYS A 85 10.13 13.85 15.79
C LYS A 85 8.97 14.61 15.16
N HIS A 86 8.36 13.98 14.13
CA HIS A 86 7.12 14.46 13.50
C HIS A 86 6.04 13.41 13.53
N PHE A 87 4.78 13.81 13.40
CA PHE A 87 3.68 12.90 13.19
C PHE A 87 3.79 12.23 11.82
N ASN A 88 3.63 10.91 11.79
CA ASN A 88 3.40 10.16 10.57
C ASN A 88 1.90 10.12 10.23
N PRO A 89 1.49 9.61 9.05
CA PRO A 89 0.08 9.53 8.66
C PRO A 89 -0.81 8.70 9.61
N THR A 90 -0.23 7.82 10.45
CA THR A 90 -1.00 7.03 11.43
C THR A 90 -1.19 7.75 12.77
N GLY A 91 -0.75 9.01 12.89
CA GLY A 91 -0.86 9.82 14.11
C GLY A 91 0.17 9.51 15.19
N THR A 92 1.25 8.81 14.85
CA THR A 92 2.36 8.50 15.78
C THR A 92 3.54 9.44 15.52
N LYS A 93 4.15 9.96 16.59
CA LYS A 93 5.41 10.71 16.47
C LYS A 93 6.58 9.75 16.31
N VAL A 94 7.32 9.91 15.21
CA VAL A 94 8.47 9.09 14.84
C VAL A 94 9.68 9.96 14.50
N ASP A 95 10.88 9.41 14.57
CA ASP A 95 12.10 10.11 14.20
C ASP A 95 12.11 10.34 12.68
N CYS A 96 12.45 11.58 12.30
CA CYS A 96 12.43 12.05 10.92
C CYS A 96 13.68 12.85 10.59
N ILE A 97 14.04 12.86 9.30
CA ILE A 97 14.96 13.84 8.71
C ILE A 97 14.10 14.93 8.07
N VAL A 98 14.40 16.19 8.38
CA VAL A 98 13.74 17.35 7.76
C VAL A 98 14.72 18.02 6.81
N ILE A 99 14.33 18.18 5.55
CA ILE A 99 15.12 18.83 4.50
C ILE A 99 14.43 20.12 4.11
N GLN A 100 15.15 21.24 4.22
CA GLN A 100 14.77 22.51 3.65
C GLN A 100 14.98 22.44 2.15
N ASN A 101 13.87 22.42 1.40
CA ASN A 101 13.89 22.42 -0.06
C ASN A 101 14.51 23.74 -0.59
N ASP A 102 15.44 23.65 -1.53
CA ASP A 102 16.04 24.81 -2.18
C ASP A 102 15.31 25.25 -3.46
N GLY A 103 14.39 24.41 -3.95
CA GLY A 103 13.63 24.64 -5.19
C GLY A 103 14.42 24.40 -6.48
N GLU A 104 15.68 23.99 -6.40
CA GLU A 104 16.55 23.76 -7.55
C GLU A 104 16.42 22.33 -8.11
N TYR A 105 16.02 21.36 -7.27
CA TYR A 105 15.84 19.94 -7.61
C TYR A 105 17.07 19.31 -8.28
N GLN A 106 18.27 19.75 -7.92
CA GLN A 106 19.51 19.22 -8.45
C GLN A 106 19.60 17.70 -8.16
N GLU A 107 19.70 16.90 -9.21
CA GLU A 107 19.69 15.43 -9.11
C GLU A 107 21.10 14.87 -8.93
N ALA A 108 21.23 13.83 -8.10
CA ALA A 108 22.47 13.09 -7.94
C ALA A 108 22.75 12.26 -9.20
N GLU A 109 24.02 12.02 -9.48
CA GLU A 109 24.43 11.11 -10.55
C GLU A 109 24.11 9.66 -10.14
N TYR A 110 23.46 8.92 -11.05
CA TYR A 110 23.20 7.50 -10.85
C TYR A 110 24.22 6.65 -11.60
N ALA A 111 24.60 5.53 -10.99
CA ALA A 111 25.48 4.58 -11.65
C ALA A 111 24.84 4.04 -12.94
N PRO A 112 25.62 3.83 -14.01
CA PRO A 112 25.13 3.21 -15.23
C PRO A 112 24.46 1.86 -14.97
N VAL A 113 23.34 1.59 -15.66
CA VAL A 113 22.57 0.37 -15.51
C VAL A 113 22.95 -0.60 -16.64
N LYS A 114 23.24 -1.86 -16.29
CA LYS A 114 23.42 -2.94 -17.25
C LYS A 114 22.05 -3.34 -17.86
N PRO A 115 22.01 -3.87 -19.08
CA PRO A 115 20.82 -4.55 -19.61
C PRO A 115 20.34 -5.68 -18.68
N LEU A 116 19.02 -5.87 -18.57
CA LEU A 116 18.42 -6.84 -17.65
C LEU A 116 18.95 -8.28 -17.87
N ASN A 117 19.17 -8.67 -19.12
CA ASN A 117 19.67 -9.99 -19.49
C ASN A 117 21.17 -10.22 -19.16
N GLU A 118 21.89 -9.18 -18.75
CA GLU A 118 23.28 -9.25 -18.29
C GLU A 118 23.40 -9.20 -16.76
N MET A 119 22.28 -9.02 -16.05
CA MET A 119 22.25 -8.97 -14.58
C MET A 119 22.05 -10.35 -13.98
N THR A 120 22.78 -10.65 -12.91
CA THR A 120 22.49 -11.84 -12.09
C THR A 120 21.26 -11.60 -11.21
N ARG A 121 20.68 -12.68 -10.69
CA ARG A 121 19.58 -12.63 -9.74
C ARG A 121 19.91 -11.77 -8.52
N GLU A 122 21.11 -11.94 -7.98
CA GLU A 122 21.61 -11.23 -6.80
C GLU A 122 21.78 -9.73 -7.08
N GLU A 123 22.27 -9.35 -8.26
CA GLU A 123 22.38 -7.95 -8.69
C GLU A 123 21.01 -7.29 -8.77
N ILE A 124 20.00 -7.96 -9.35
CA ILE A 124 18.63 -7.43 -9.44
C ILE A 124 18.03 -7.24 -8.05
N ILE A 125 18.12 -8.24 -7.17
CA ILE A 125 17.59 -8.17 -5.80
C ILE A 125 18.29 -7.07 -4.99
N SER A 126 19.61 -6.92 -5.15
CA SER A 126 20.38 -5.84 -4.51
C SER A 126 19.88 -4.47 -4.98
N LYS A 127 19.79 -4.25 -6.30
CA LYS A 127 19.28 -2.98 -6.87
C LYS A 127 17.89 -2.60 -6.32
N ILE A 128 16.98 -3.56 -6.25
CA ILE A 128 15.63 -3.35 -5.68
C ILE A 128 15.73 -2.94 -4.21
N GLY A 129 16.58 -3.61 -3.44
CA GLY A 129 16.81 -3.32 -2.03
C GLY A 129 17.47 -1.96 -1.82
N ASP A 130 18.53 -1.70 -2.56
CA ASP A 130 19.32 -0.47 -2.48
C ASP A 130 18.53 0.75 -2.95
N ALA A 131 17.61 0.59 -3.91
CA ALA A 131 16.68 1.65 -4.31
C ALA A 131 15.56 1.92 -3.29
N GLY A 132 15.49 1.17 -2.18
CA GLY A 132 14.52 1.39 -1.12
C GLY A 132 13.08 0.96 -1.46
N ILE A 133 12.91 0.03 -2.41
CA ILE A 133 11.59 -0.45 -2.83
C ILE A 133 10.95 -1.29 -1.72
N VAL A 134 9.71 -0.95 -1.38
CA VAL A 134 8.87 -1.66 -0.42
C VAL A 134 7.50 -1.95 -1.04
N GLY A 135 6.71 -2.82 -0.43
CA GLY A 135 5.34 -3.09 -0.86
C GLY A 135 4.44 -1.86 -0.66
N MET A 136 4.13 -1.14 -1.73
CA MET A 136 3.43 0.16 -1.68
C MET A 136 1.91 0.06 -1.61
N GLY A 137 1.33 -1.13 -1.79
CA GLY A 137 -0.11 -1.38 -1.65
C GLY A 137 -0.56 -1.79 -0.24
N GLY A 138 0.32 -1.71 0.78
CA GLY A 138 -0.01 -2.18 2.12
C GLY A 138 0.99 -1.74 3.18
N ALA A 139 1.45 -2.67 4.02
CA ALA A 139 2.25 -2.39 5.22
C ALA A 139 3.73 -2.06 4.96
N GLY A 140 4.16 -1.90 3.73
CA GLY A 140 5.55 -1.51 3.41
C GLY A 140 6.57 -2.62 3.67
N PHE A 141 6.25 -3.87 3.40
CA PHE A 141 7.23 -4.94 3.55
C PHE A 141 8.36 -4.79 2.52
N PRO A 142 9.67 -4.83 2.92
CA PRO A 142 10.78 -4.64 2.00
C PRO A 142 10.76 -5.66 0.86
N THR A 143 10.73 -5.17 -0.39
CA THR A 143 10.52 -6.00 -1.59
C THR A 143 11.67 -6.98 -1.81
N ARG A 144 12.93 -6.58 -1.51
CA ARG A 144 14.08 -7.50 -1.59
C ARG A 144 13.90 -8.78 -0.76
N VAL A 145 13.27 -8.66 0.42
CA VAL A 145 13.02 -9.82 1.30
C VAL A 145 11.94 -10.72 0.71
N LYS A 146 10.88 -10.13 0.15
CA LYS A 146 9.82 -10.85 -0.55
C LYS A 146 10.34 -11.63 -1.76
N LEU A 147 11.26 -11.04 -2.53
CA LEU A 147 11.86 -11.63 -3.72
C LEU A 147 12.99 -12.64 -3.43
N SER A 148 13.28 -12.90 -2.14
CA SER A 148 14.26 -13.85 -1.66
C SER A 148 13.63 -15.01 -0.87
N PRO A 149 12.63 -15.74 -1.41
CA PRO A 149 12.07 -16.90 -0.73
C PRO A 149 13.09 -18.02 -0.64
N LYS A 150 12.95 -18.89 0.37
CA LYS A 150 13.85 -20.05 0.56
C LYS A 150 13.86 -20.98 -0.65
N ASP A 151 12.69 -21.23 -1.24
CA ASP A 151 12.44 -22.15 -2.34
C ASP A 151 11.99 -21.37 -3.59
N ALA A 152 12.93 -20.65 -4.22
CA ALA A 152 12.62 -19.82 -5.39
C ALA A 152 12.02 -20.63 -6.56
N ASP A 153 12.47 -21.88 -6.75
CA ASP A 153 11.99 -22.75 -7.82
C ASP A 153 10.52 -23.22 -7.66
N LYS A 154 9.97 -23.09 -6.44
CA LYS A 154 8.56 -23.39 -6.15
C LYS A 154 7.61 -22.23 -6.44
N ILE A 155 8.12 -21.07 -6.81
CA ILE A 155 7.27 -19.93 -7.19
C ILE A 155 6.72 -20.18 -8.59
N GLU A 156 5.39 -20.29 -8.66
CA GLU A 156 4.65 -20.56 -9.90
C GLU A 156 3.88 -19.33 -10.41
N TYR A 157 3.56 -18.39 -9.51
CA TYR A 157 2.76 -17.20 -9.84
C TYR A 157 3.36 -15.93 -9.27
N ILE A 158 3.57 -14.94 -10.15
CA ILE A 158 3.78 -13.56 -9.78
C ILE A 158 2.49 -12.81 -10.06
N ILE A 159 1.82 -12.33 -9.00
CA ILE A 159 0.51 -11.69 -9.12
C ILE A 159 0.68 -10.19 -8.92
N ALA A 160 0.45 -9.42 -9.99
CA ALA A 160 0.26 -7.98 -9.89
C ALA A 160 -1.13 -7.71 -9.30
N ASN A 161 -1.18 -7.15 -8.11
CA ASN A 161 -2.41 -6.72 -7.47
C ASN A 161 -2.87 -5.41 -8.10
N CYS A 162 -3.72 -5.53 -9.11
CA CYS A 162 -4.35 -4.46 -9.86
C CYS A 162 -5.83 -4.26 -9.46
N ALA A 163 -6.24 -4.83 -8.33
CA ALA A 163 -7.64 -4.76 -7.90
C ALA A 163 -8.05 -3.34 -7.49
N GLU A 164 -7.25 -2.67 -6.64
CA GLU A 164 -7.57 -1.34 -6.09
C GLU A 164 -9.01 -1.29 -5.55
N CYS A 165 -9.32 -2.24 -4.64
CA CYS A 165 -10.69 -2.44 -4.14
C CYS A 165 -11.11 -1.44 -3.03
N GLU A 166 -10.19 -0.64 -2.48
CA GLU A 166 -10.52 0.44 -1.55
C GLU A 166 -11.33 1.52 -2.26
N PRO A 167 -12.48 1.96 -1.68
CA PRO A 167 -13.26 3.06 -2.23
C PRO A 167 -12.45 4.37 -2.31
N TYR A 168 -12.84 5.25 -3.24
CA TYR A 168 -12.30 6.58 -3.50
C TYR A 168 -10.88 6.64 -4.05
N ILE A 169 -10.11 5.56 -4.04
CA ILE A 169 -8.72 5.52 -4.52
C ILE A 169 -8.69 5.16 -5.99
N THR A 170 -7.88 5.90 -6.79
CA THR A 170 -7.74 5.70 -8.24
C THR A 170 -6.29 5.83 -8.71
N ALA A 171 -5.33 5.85 -7.79
CA ALA A 171 -3.90 5.95 -8.08
C ALA A 171 -3.40 4.78 -8.93
N ASP A 172 -3.70 3.52 -8.54
CA ASP A 172 -3.30 2.33 -9.29
C ASP A 172 -4.05 2.24 -10.63
N TYR A 173 -5.34 2.64 -10.68
CA TYR A 173 -6.12 2.73 -11.91
C TYR A 173 -5.44 3.66 -12.93
N ARG A 174 -5.07 4.86 -12.52
CA ARG A 174 -4.37 5.82 -13.40
C ARG A 174 -2.98 5.34 -13.77
N ARG A 175 -2.24 4.72 -12.85
CA ARG A 175 -0.94 4.10 -13.15
C ARG A 175 -1.07 3.01 -14.21
N MET A 176 -2.06 2.13 -14.12
CA MET A 176 -2.30 1.11 -15.15
C MET A 176 -2.56 1.71 -16.53
N LEU A 177 -3.25 2.86 -16.60
CA LEU A 177 -3.54 3.53 -17.86
C LEU A 177 -2.37 4.37 -18.39
N GLU A 178 -1.64 5.05 -17.53
CA GLU A 178 -0.65 6.05 -17.97
C GLU A 178 0.78 5.51 -18.00
N TYR A 179 1.07 4.44 -17.22
CA TYR A 179 2.40 3.84 -17.06
C TYR A 179 2.36 2.33 -17.31
N THR A 180 1.59 1.90 -18.32
CA THR A 180 1.37 0.48 -18.64
C THR A 180 2.68 -0.23 -18.96
N GLU A 181 3.55 0.38 -19.75
CA GLU A 181 4.84 -0.20 -20.14
C GLU A 181 5.77 -0.37 -18.93
N ASP A 182 5.84 0.61 -18.03
CA ASP A 182 6.66 0.53 -16.83
C ASP A 182 6.17 -0.59 -15.90
N LEU A 183 4.83 -0.75 -15.81
CA LEU A 183 4.20 -1.82 -15.06
C LEU A 183 4.54 -3.20 -15.64
N VAL A 184 4.46 -3.36 -16.96
CA VAL A 184 4.82 -4.62 -17.65
C VAL A 184 6.32 -4.88 -17.53
N ASN A 185 7.17 -3.88 -17.67
CA ASN A 185 8.61 -3.99 -17.47
C ASN A 185 8.95 -4.42 -16.03
N GLY A 186 8.27 -3.88 -15.02
CA GLY A 186 8.41 -4.32 -13.64
C GLY A 186 8.08 -5.81 -13.46
N MET A 187 7.04 -6.31 -14.15
CA MET A 187 6.71 -7.73 -14.17
C MET A 187 7.82 -8.56 -14.87
N ARG A 188 8.37 -8.08 -16.01
CA ARG A 188 9.51 -8.74 -16.68
C ARG A 188 10.71 -8.90 -15.75
N VAL A 189 11.02 -7.86 -14.98
CA VAL A 189 12.12 -7.89 -13.99
C VAL A 189 11.88 -8.99 -12.96
N ILE A 190 10.68 -9.08 -12.37
CA ILE A 190 10.41 -10.13 -11.37
C ILE A 190 10.42 -11.51 -12.01
N LEU A 191 9.83 -11.69 -13.18
CA LEU A 191 9.81 -12.97 -13.89
C LEU A 191 11.22 -13.48 -14.25
N SER A 192 12.19 -12.59 -14.47
CA SER A 192 13.58 -12.98 -14.67
C SER A 192 14.21 -13.67 -13.44
N LEU A 193 13.70 -13.37 -12.24
CA LEU A 193 14.13 -13.98 -10.97
C LEU A 193 13.50 -15.37 -10.74
N PHE A 194 12.38 -15.69 -11.40
CA PHE A 194 11.58 -16.89 -11.16
C PHE A 194 11.22 -17.57 -12.50
N PRO A 195 12.13 -18.36 -13.06
CA PRO A 195 11.97 -18.90 -14.43
C PRO A 195 10.76 -19.83 -14.61
N ASN A 196 10.29 -20.45 -13.53
CA ASN A 196 9.11 -21.34 -13.54
C ASN A 196 7.80 -20.58 -13.36
N ALA A 197 7.84 -19.29 -13.04
CA ALA A 197 6.64 -18.50 -12.73
C ALA A 197 5.97 -17.94 -13.97
N ARG A 198 4.65 -17.68 -13.82
CA ARG A 198 3.82 -16.90 -14.73
C ARG A 198 3.41 -15.60 -14.06
N GLY A 199 3.40 -14.50 -14.80
CA GLY A 199 2.93 -13.19 -14.37
C GLY A 199 1.43 -13.05 -14.61
N ILE A 200 0.69 -12.62 -13.60
CA ILE A 200 -0.76 -12.41 -13.68
C ILE A 200 -1.09 -10.98 -13.26
N PHE A 201 -1.63 -10.18 -14.16
CA PHE A 201 -2.24 -8.89 -13.82
C PHE A 201 -3.70 -9.14 -13.42
N ALA A 202 -4.00 -9.00 -12.13
CA ALA A 202 -5.31 -9.34 -11.57
C ALA A 202 -6.12 -8.04 -11.35
N VAL A 203 -7.02 -7.73 -12.28
CA VAL A 203 -7.74 -6.45 -12.40
C VAL A 203 -9.22 -6.63 -12.15
N GLU A 204 -9.86 -5.76 -11.35
CA GLU A 204 -11.33 -5.79 -11.18
C GLU A 204 -12.07 -5.35 -12.46
N ASP A 205 -13.24 -5.96 -12.72
CA ASP A 205 -14.04 -5.81 -13.94
C ASP A 205 -14.71 -4.44 -14.10
N ASN A 206 -14.63 -3.57 -13.09
CA ASN A 206 -15.00 -2.15 -13.19
C ASN A 206 -13.93 -1.30 -13.93
N LYS A 207 -12.76 -1.89 -14.28
CA LYS A 207 -11.63 -1.25 -14.97
C LYS A 207 -11.38 -1.90 -16.34
N LYS A 208 -12.42 -1.95 -17.19
CA LYS A 208 -12.39 -2.64 -18.48
C LYS A 208 -11.32 -2.07 -19.44
N ASP A 209 -11.09 -0.79 -19.40
CA ASP A 209 -10.07 -0.07 -20.17
C ASP A 209 -8.65 -0.49 -19.74
N CYS A 210 -8.39 -0.63 -18.44
CA CYS A 210 -7.13 -1.18 -17.94
C CYS A 210 -6.93 -2.64 -18.37
N ILE A 211 -8.00 -3.47 -18.28
CA ILE A 211 -7.95 -4.87 -18.72
C ILE A 211 -7.54 -4.94 -20.18
N GLN A 212 -8.21 -4.18 -21.05
CA GLN A 212 -7.91 -4.17 -22.48
C GLN A 212 -6.49 -3.70 -22.75
N LYS A 213 -6.09 -2.56 -22.16
CA LYS A 213 -4.77 -1.99 -22.35
C LYS A 213 -3.63 -2.91 -21.90
N LEU A 214 -3.82 -3.59 -20.77
CA LEU A 214 -2.86 -4.58 -20.29
C LEU A 214 -2.84 -5.84 -21.19
N GLN A 215 -3.99 -6.33 -21.66
CA GLN A 215 -4.05 -7.45 -22.61
C GLN A 215 -3.29 -7.15 -23.90
N ASP A 216 -3.46 -5.94 -24.43
CA ASP A 216 -2.74 -5.50 -25.63
C ASP A 216 -1.22 -5.45 -25.36
N ALA A 217 -0.81 -4.89 -24.21
CA ALA A 217 0.60 -4.74 -23.85
C ALA A 217 1.31 -6.08 -23.58
N VAL A 218 0.59 -7.12 -23.15
CA VAL A 218 1.17 -8.46 -22.89
C VAL A 218 0.85 -9.48 -23.98
N SER A 219 0.28 -9.07 -25.10
CA SER A 219 -0.17 -9.98 -26.17
C SER A 219 0.93 -10.88 -26.74
N GLU A 220 2.18 -10.40 -26.74
CA GLU A 220 3.37 -11.13 -27.19
C GLU A 220 4.17 -11.78 -26.04
N GLU A 221 3.69 -11.68 -24.79
CA GLU A 221 4.38 -12.18 -23.60
C GLU A 221 3.87 -13.59 -23.20
N PRO A 222 4.57 -14.67 -23.54
CA PRO A 222 4.04 -16.03 -23.35
C PRO A 222 3.87 -16.43 -21.88
N LYS A 223 4.53 -15.72 -20.96
CA LYS A 223 4.48 -15.97 -19.52
C LYS A 223 3.56 -14.99 -18.76
N MET A 224 2.93 -14.04 -19.43
CA MET A 224 2.06 -13.05 -18.80
C MET A 224 0.61 -13.23 -19.22
N ASP A 225 -0.32 -12.92 -18.31
CA ASP A 225 -1.76 -12.98 -18.55
C ASP A 225 -2.50 -11.93 -17.73
N VAL A 226 -3.67 -11.53 -18.20
CA VAL A 226 -4.57 -10.60 -17.50
C VAL A 226 -5.82 -11.34 -17.06
N LYS A 227 -6.12 -11.31 -15.77
CA LYS A 227 -7.30 -11.97 -15.20
C LYS A 227 -8.29 -10.94 -14.66
N ALA A 228 -9.52 -11.02 -15.17
CA ALA A 228 -10.61 -10.22 -14.65
C ALA A 228 -11.14 -10.79 -13.33
N LEU A 229 -11.20 -9.91 -12.33
CA LEU A 229 -11.75 -10.20 -11.00
C LEU A 229 -13.13 -9.57 -10.85
N MET A 230 -13.99 -10.19 -10.05
CA MET A 230 -15.26 -9.56 -9.64
C MET A 230 -14.97 -8.33 -8.78
N THR A 231 -15.54 -7.17 -9.15
CA THR A 231 -15.48 -5.96 -8.34
C THR A 231 -16.18 -6.16 -7.02
N LYS A 232 -15.45 -6.23 -5.94
CA LYS A 232 -15.92 -6.24 -4.55
C LYS A 232 -14.79 -6.03 -3.55
N TYR A 233 -15.13 -5.68 -2.33
CA TYR A 233 -14.18 -5.46 -1.26
C TYR A 233 -14.16 -6.64 -0.25
N PRO A 234 -13.01 -7.16 0.20
CA PRO A 234 -11.64 -6.78 -0.13
C PRO A 234 -10.98 -7.70 -1.18
N GLN A 235 -11.25 -7.50 -2.45
CA GLN A 235 -10.72 -8.33 -3.55
C GLN A 235 -9.18 -8.27 -3.63
N GLY A 236 -8.59 -7.09 -3.35
CA GLY A 236 -7.15 -6.88 -3.34
C GLY A 236 -6.42 -7.34 -2.07
N ALA A 237 -7.13 -7.85 -1.05
CA ALA A 237 -6.46 -8.43 0.10
C ALA A 237 -5.67 -9.69 -0.32
N GLU A 238 -4.39 -9.74 0.02
CA GLU A 238 -3.42 -10.71 -0.51
C GLU A 238 -3.91 -12.16 -0.52
N ARG A 239 -4.50 -12.63 0.60
CA ARG A 239 -5.02 -14.01 0.71
C ARG A 239 -6.23 -14.25 -0.19
N GLN A 240 -7.13 -13.28 -0.29
CA GLN A 240 -8.32 -13.34 -1.15
C GLN A 240 -7.92 -13.30 -2.62
N LEU A 241 -6.92 -12.50 -2.95
CA LEU A 241 -6.39 -12.39 -4.31
C LEU A 241 -5.71 -13.69 -4.75
N ILE A 242 -4.83 -14.27 -3.92
CA ILE A 242 -4.21 -15.57 -4.19
C ILE A 242 -5.29 -16.63 -4.43
N TYR A 243 -6.29 -16.71 -3.54
CA TYR A 243 -7.39 -17.66 -3.71
C TYR A 243 -8.18 -17.43 -5.00
N ALA A 244 -8.53 -16.20 -5.31
CA ALA A 244 -9.30 -15.87 -6.51
C ALA A 244 -8.54 -16.25 -7.80
N VAL A 245 -7.22 -15.99 -7.85
CA VAL A 245 -6.39 -16.21 -9.04
C VAL A 245 -5.98 -17.68 -9.20
N THR A 246 -5.63 -18.36 -8.09
CA THR A 246 -4.98 -19.68 -8.12
C THR A 246 -5.82 -20.82 -7.53
N GLY A 247 -6.89 -20.51 -6.78
CA GLY A 247 -7.64 -21.48 -5.98
C GLY A 247 -6.92 -21.95 -4.70
N ARG A 248 -5.69 -21.46 -4.44
CA ARG A 248 -4.89 -21.84 -3.26
C ARG A 248 -5.29 -21.00 -2.07
N ALA A 249 -5.42 -21.62 -0.89
CA ALA A 249 -5.74 -20.92 0.36
C ALA A 249 -4.51 -20.88 1.27
N ILE A 250 -4.27 -19.72 1.89
CA ILE A 250 -3.23 -19.53 2.91
C ILE A 250 -3.85 -19.01 4.21
N ASN A 251 -3.30 -19.42 5.34
CA ASN A 251 -3.72 -19.01 6.67
C ASN A 251 -2.78 -17.94 7.28
N ALA A 252 -3.02 -17.56 8.55
CA ALA A 252 -2.26 -16.50 9.23
C ALA A 252 -0.78 -16.82 9.48
N SER A 253 -0.40 -18.10 9.46
CA SER A 253 0.98 -18.55 9.69
C SER A 253 1.76 -18.79 8.41
N MET A 254 1.10 -18.76 7.24
CA MET A 254 1.70 -18.97 5.93
C MET A 254 2.03 -17.64 5.26
N LEU A 255 3.07 -17.67 4.44
CA LEU A 255 3.42 -16.60 3.50
C LEU A 255 2.88 -16.92 2.09
N PRO A 256 2.70 -15.94 1.21
CA PRO A 256 2.35 -16.18 -0.20
C PRO A 256 3.27 -17.18 -0.89
N ALA A 257 4.57 -17.16 -0.59
CA ALA A 257 5.55 -18.08 -1.13
C ALA A 257 5.28 -19.55 -0.76
N ASP A 258 4.66 -19.83 0.39
CA ASP A 258 4.25 -21.19 0.77
C ASP A 258 3.15 -21.75 -0.13
N ALA A 259 2.42 -20.86 -0.81
CA ALA A 259 1.46 -21.21 -1.84
C ALA A 259 2.02 -21.07 -3.27
N GLY A 260 3.34 -20.94 -3.42
CA GLY A 260 3.99 -20.74 -4.71
C GLY A 260 3.68 -19.39 -5.37
N CYS A 261 3.36 -18.36 -4.58
CA CYS A 261 2.94 -17.06 -5.09
C CYS A 261 3.81 -15.93 -4.55
N ILE A 262 4.04 -14.90 -5.38
CA ILE A 262 4.49 -13.58 -4.97
C ILE A 262 3.41 -12.58 -5.39
N VAL A 263 3.05 -11.66 -4.51
CA VAL A 263 2.03 -10.64 -4.79
C VAL A 263 2.65 -9.26 -4.62
N ASP A 264 2.62 -8.44 -5.66
CA ASP A 264 3.08 -7.06 -5.61
C ASP A 264 2.01 -6.11 -6.18
N ASN A 265 1.95 -4.90 -5.61
CA ASN A 265 1.04 -3.84 -6.06
C ASN A 265 1.57 -3.16 -7.34
N VAL A 266 0.69 -2.51 -8.10
CA VAL A 266 1.01 -1.74 -9.32
C VAL A 266 2.18 -0.78 -9.10
N GLU A 267 2.11 0.06 -8.06
CA GLU A 267 3.13 1.06 -7.75
C GLU A 267 4.47 0.40 -7.39
N THR A 268 4.45 -0.77 -6.74
CA THR A 268 5.67 -1.55 -6.41
C THR A 268 6.35 -2.05 -7.69
N LEU A 269 5.59 -2.56 -8.65
CA LEU A 269 6.13 -3.05 -9.93
C LEU A 269 6.76 -1.91 -10.74
N ILE A 270 6.11 -0.75 -10.79
CA ILE A 270 6.66 0.45 -11.44
C ILE A 270 7.93 0.92 -10.69
N GLY A 271 7.94 0.87 -9.37
CA GLY A 271 9.13 1.15 -8.56
C GLY A 271 10.28 0.19 -8.86
N ILE A 272 9.99 -1.10 -9.04
CA ILE A 272 11.00 -2.11 -9.45
C ILE A 272 11.54 -1.81 -10.84
N HIS A 273 10.69 -1.46 -11.81
CA HIS A 273 11.14 -1.00 -13.11
C HIS A 273 12.11 0.17 -12.99
N ASN A 274 11.73 1.22 -12.26
CA ASN A 274 12.57 2.40 -12.08
C ASN A 274 13.92 2.07 -11.42
N ALA A 275 13.92 1.18 -10.41
CA ALA A 275 15.15 0.78 -9.71
C ALA A 275 16.11 -0.02 -10.59
N VAL A 276 15.59 -0.99 -11.35
CA VAL A 276 16.41 -1.95 -12.08
C VAL A 276 16.76 -1.47 -13.48
N ILE A 277 15.79 -0.87 -14.20
CA ILE A 277 15.95 -0.44 -15.58
C ILE A 277 16.46 1.01 -15.67
N ASN A 278 15.94 1.91 -14.83
CA ASN A 278 16.31 3.32 -14.86
C ASN A 278 17.37 3.70 -13.81
N GLY A 279 17.76 2.78 -12.90
CA GLY A 279 18.73 3.03 -11.83
C GLY A 279 18.28 4.05 -10.79
N LYS A 280 16.99 4.38 -10.72
CA LYS A 280 16.44 5.44 -9.86
C LYS A 280 15.90 4.89 -8.55
N PRO A 281 16.27 5.45 -7.39
CA PRO A 281 15.71 5.06 -6.10
C PRO A 281 14.26 5.53 -5.96
N LEU A 282 13.54 4.98 -4.97
CA LEU A 282 12.17 5.36 -4.66
C LEU A 282 12.12 6.75 -4.01
N MET A 283 11.67 7.74 -4.76
CA MET A 283 11.59 9.14 -4.35
C MET A 283 10.18 9.74 -4.47
N GLU A 284 9.30 9.08 -5.19
CA GLU A 284 7.98 9.60 -5.53
C GLU A 284 6.94 8.49 -5.58
N ARG A 285 5.68 8.87 -5.52
CA ARG A 285 4.56 7.96 -5.74
C ARG A 285 3.31 8.71 -6.18
N VAL A 286 2.34 8.00 -6.74
CA VAL A 286 1.01 8.57 -7.00
C VAL A 286 0.14 8.46 -5.75
N VAL A 287 -0.52 9.59 -5.41
CA VAL A 287 -1.47 9.69 -4.30
C VAL A 287 -2.79 10.25 -4.82
N THR A 288 -3.89 9.57 -4.52
CA THR A 288 -5.24 10.08 -4.81
C THR A 288 -5.64 11.08 -3.73
N VAL A 289 -6.10 12.27 -4.12
CA VAL A 289 -6.78 13.22 -3.23
C VAL A 289 -8.25 13.23 -3.61
N SER A 290 -9.14 12.84 -2.69
CA SER A 290 -10.55 12.60 -3.03
C SER A 290 -11.47 12.76 -1.81
N GLY A 291 -12.77 12.65 -2.05
CA GLY A 291 -13.82 12.82 -1.04
C GLY A 291 -14.70 14.01 -1.35
N ASP A 292 -15.85 14.10 -0.69
CA ASP A 292 -16.86 15.12 -0.96
C ASP A 292 -16.53 16.52 -0.40
N ALA A 293 -15.51 16.60 0.47
CA ALA A 293 -14.99 17.87 0.97
C ALA A 293 -13.79 18.43 0.17
N VAL A 294 -13.27 17.71 -0.84
CA VAL A 294 -12.18 18.18 -1.70
C VAL A 294 -12.72 19.01 -2.84
N ALA A 295 -12.11 20.17 -3.12
CA ALA A 295 -12.57 21.07 -4.17
C ALA A 295 -12.30 20.52 -5.58
N GLU A 296 -11.08 20.04 -5.83
CA GLU A 296 -10.64 19.48 -7.12
C GLU A 296 -10.01 18.08 -6.92
N PRO A 297 -10.83 17.02 -6.74
CA PRO A 297 -10.30 15.68 -6.58
C PRO A 297 -9.44 15.24 -7.77
N GLY A 298 -8.35 14.51 -7.50
CA GLY A 298 -7.42 14.08 -8.57
C GLY A 298 -6.37 13.10 -8.09
N ASN A 299 -5.45 12.77 -8.99
CA ASN A 299 -4.31 11.90 -8.74
C ASN A 299 -3.01 12.69 -8.94
N PHE A 300 -2.13 12.66 -7.98
CA PHE A 300 -0.92 13.47 -7.96
C PHE A 300 0.33 12.59 -7.84
N LEU A 301 1.28 12.75 -8.77
CA LEU A 301 2.63 12.21 -8.62
C LEU A 301 3.43 13.17 -7.74
N VAL A 302 3.76 12.74 -6.54
CA VAL A 302 4.36 13.60 -5.53
C VAL A 302 5.67 13.04 -5.00
N PRO A 303 6.66 13.90 -4.68
CA PRO A 303 7.84 13.54 -3.94
C PRO A 303 7.49 13.00 -2.55
N LEU A 304 8.18 11.94 -2.11
CA LEU A 304 8.09 11.46 -0.73
C LEU A 304 8.56 12.55 0.23
N GLY A 305 7.88 12.69 1.35
CA GLY A 305 8.19 13.72 2.35
C GLY A 305 7.37 15.01 2.22
N ILE A 306 6.68 15.24 1.11
CA ILE A 306 5.74 16.38 0.98
C ILE A 306 4.62 16.28 2.02
N SER A 307 4.16 17.41 2.55
CA SER A 307 3.06 17.43 3.51
C SER A 307 1.72 17.12 2.84
N HIS A 308 0.79 16.48 3.57
CA HIS A 308 -0.59 16.35 3.09
C HIS A 308 -1.29 17.70 2.96
N LYS A 309 -0.77 18.76 3.63
CA LYS A 309 -1.26 20.13 3.48
C LYS A 309 -1.01 20.66 2.07
N GLU A 310 0.23 20.55 1.55
CA GLU A 310 0.52 20.94 0.17
C GLU A 310 -0.28 20.12 -0.84
N LEU A 311 -0.55 18.85 -0.52
CA LEU A 311 -1.33 17.96 -1.37
C LEU A 311 -2.80 18.43 -1.51
N ILE A 312 -3.44 18.82 -0.38
CA ILE A 312 -4.81 19.32 -0.44
C ILE A 312 -4.88 20.73 -1.05
N GLU A 313 -3.86 21.56 -0.85
CA GLU A 313 -3.76 22.87 -1.49
C GLU A 313 -3.67 22.74 -3.03
N ALA A 314 -2.89 21.76 -3.53
CA ALA A 314 -2.80 21.43 -4.96
C ALA A 314 -4.11 20.88 -5.54
N ALA A 315 -4.98 20.32 -4.70
CA ALA A 315 -6.33 19.87 -5.04
C ALA A 315 -7.40 20.96 -4.82
N GLY A 316 -7.00 22.26 -4.84
CA GLY A 316 -7.92 23.39 -4.70
C GLY A 316 -8.42 23.65 -3.29
N GLY A 317 -7.90 22.94 -2.28
CA GLY A 317 -8.33 23.06 -0.89
C GLY A 317 -9.61 22.29 -0.57
N PHE A 318 -10.25 22.66 0.52
CA PHE A 318 -11.54 22.12 0.92
C PHE A 318 -12.70 22.99 0.43
N THR A 319 -13.82 22.34 0.07
CA THR A 319 -15.08 23.06 -0.20
C THR A 319 -15.72 23.59 1.06
N GLU A 320 -15.49 22.90 2.19
CA GLU A 320 -15.85 23.29 3.57
C GLU A 320 -14.97 22.50 4.53
N GLU A 321 -14.91 22.89 5.81
CA GLU A 321 -14.09 22.21 6.83
C GLU A 321 -14.52 20.75 6.98
N PRO A 322 -13.63 19.76 6.73
CA PRO A 322 -13.99 18.35 6.78
C PRO A 322 -14.15 17.86 8.23
N GLU A 323 -15.19 17.08 8.49
CA GLU A 323 -15.31 16.37 9.77
C GLU A 323 -14.38 15.14 9.86
N LYS A 324 -13.89 14.64 8.71
CA LYS A 324 -13.04 13.45 8.65
C LYS A 324 -11.96 13.56 7.60
N LEU A 325 -10.71 13.35 8.03
CA LEU A 325 -9.53 13.18 7.17
C LEU A 325 -9.00 11.75 7.32
N ILE A 326 -8.67 11.10 6.20
CA ILE A 326 -8.13 9.73 6.18
C ILE A 326 -6.91 9.67 5.27
N SER A 327 -5.82 9.10 5.77
CA SER A 327 -4.71 8.64 4.95
C SER A 327 -4.94 7.17 4.57
N GLY A 328 -4.95 6.87 3.28
CA GLY A 328 -5.36 5.58 2.73
C GLY A 328 -6.88 5.49 2.50
N GLY A 329 -7.38 4.27 2.25
CA GLY A 329 -8.79 4.05 1.98
C GLY A 329 -9.70 4.12 3.21
N PRO A 330 -11.02 4.30 3.02
CA PRO A 330 -11.95 4.46 4.15
C PRO A 330 -12.14 3.16 4.95
N MET A 331 -11.75 2.00 4.39
CA MET A 331 -11.92 0.70 5.04
C MET A 331 -10.71 0.30 5.88
N MET A 332 -9.48 0.48 5.38
CA MET A 332 -8.26 0.07 6.05
C MET A 332 -7.33 1.22 6.45
N GLY A 333 -7.55 2.43 5.93
CA GLY A 333 -6.76 3.62 6.23
C GLY A 333 -6.88 4.10 7.68
N PHE A 334 -6.20 5.21 7.95
CA PHE A 334 -6.10 5.81 9.29
C PHE A 334 -6.67 7.23 9.29
N ALA A 335 -7.49 7.55 10.32
CA ALA A 335 -7.90 8.92 10.56
C ALA A 335 -6.67 9.77 10.89
N MET A 336 -6.51 10.90 10.21
CA MET A 336 -5.38 11.80 10.39
C MET A 336 -5.65 12.81 11.52
N VAL A 337 -4.60 13.14 12.25
CA VAL A 337 -4.61 14.15 13.31
C VAL A 337 -4.08 15.49 12.84
N THR A 338 -3.32 15.53 11.75
CA THR A 338 -2.74 16.73 11.16
C THR A 338 -2.44 16.54 9.68
N LEU A 339 -2.55 17.59 8.90
CA LEU A 339 -2.14 17.65 7.50
C LEU A 339 -0.62 17.90 7.33
N ASP A 340 0.09 18.25 8.41
CA ASP A 340 1.56 18.40 8.37
C ASP A 340 2.29 17.05 8.29
N ALA A 341 1.56 15.93 8.49
CA ALA A 341 2.12 14.60 8.30
C ALA A 341 2.58 14.42 6.85
N PRO A 342 3.80 13.86 6.63
CA PRO A 342 4.34 13.69 5.28
C PRO A 342 3.72 12.54 4.51
N VAL A 343 3.73 12.63 3.19
CA VAL A 343 3.54 11.49 2.30
C VAL A 343 4.73 10.53 2.45
N THR A 344 4.43 9.27 2.67
CA THR A 344 5.42 8.19 2.87
C THR A 344 5.35 7.17 1.75
N LYS A 345 6.27 6.21 1.71
CA LYS A 345 6.28 5.09 0.74
C LYS A 345 4.96 4.32 0.67
N THR A 346 4.16 4.34 1.74
CA THR A 346 2.89 3.59 1.85
C THR A 346 1.64 4.46 1.74
N SER A 347 1.76 5.77 1.58
CA SER A 347 0.61 6.69 1.46
C SER A 347 -0.06 6.52 0.09
N SER A 348 -1.29 6.00 0.01
CA SER A 348 -2.02 5.78 -1.26
C SER A 348 -3.02 6.89 -1.57
N SER A 349 -3.55 7.57 -0.55
CA SER A 349 -4.52 8.64 -0.72
C SER A 349 -4.62 9.55 0.50
N LEU A 350 -5.15 10.75 0.25
CA LEU A 350 -5.73 11.66 1.22
C LEU A 350 -7.23 11.79 0.92
N LEU A 351 -8.08 11.35 1.85
CA LEU A 351 -9.53 11.48 1.72
C LEU A 351 -10.06 12.49 2.73
N ALA A 352 -10.95 13.38 2.25
CA ALA A 352 -11.63 14.36 3.10
C ALA A 352 -13.14 14.26 2.94
N PHE A 353 -13.85 14.11 4.06
CA PHE A 353 -15.30 13.94 4.08
C PHE A 353 -15.95 15.05 4.91
N LYS A 354 -17.06 15.59 4.38
CA LYS A 354 -17.88 16.60 5.04
C LYS A 354 -18.49 16.07 6.33
N GLU A 355 -18.79 14.76 6.37
CA GLU A 355 -19.43 14.13 7.52
C GLU A 355 -18.62 12.94 8.06
N ASP A 356 -18.47 12.84 9.38
CA ASP A 356 -18.03 11.62 10.06
C ASP A 356 -19.23 10.75 10.44
N ILE A 357 -19.67 9.90 9.49
CA ILE A 357 -20.82 8.98 9.68
C ILE A 357 -20.60 8.05 10.89
N VAL A 358 -19.35 7.66 11.19
CA VAL A 358 -19.05 6.78 12.33
C VAL A 358 -19.30 7.50 13.64
N LYS A 359 -18.92 8.77 13.77
CA LYS A 359 -19.18 9.61 14.93
C LYS A 359 -20.68 9.82 15.16
N LYS A 360 -21.45 9.97 14.08
CA LYS A 360 -22.91 10.18 14.12
C LYS A 360 -23.71 8.89 14.38
N SER A 361 -23.06 7.72 14.39
CA SER A 361 -23.74 6.42 14.53
C SER A 361 -23.25 5.67 15.77
N PRO A 362 -23.84 5.90 16.96
CA PRO A 362 -23.42 5.28 18.20
C PRO A 362 -23.59 3.74 18.17
N GLU A 363 -22.66 3.05 18.83
CA GLU A 363 -22.70 1.59 18.95
C GLU A 363 -23.88 1.15 19.84
N THR A 364 -24.60 0.12 19.42
CA THR A 364 -25.67 -0.52 20.20
C THR A 364 -25.36 -2.00 20.44
N ALA A 365 -26.23 -2.69 21.23
CA ALA A 365 -26.08 -4.10 21.52
C ALA A 365 -26.16 -4.97 20.25
N CYS A 366 -25.43 -6.09 20.24
CA CYS A 366 -25.51 -7.04 19.13
C CYS A 366 -26.90 -7.68 19.06
N ILE A 367 -27.52 -7.63 17.88
CA ILE A 367 -28.83 -8.24 17.60
C ILE A 367 -28.72 -9.66 17.04
N ASN A 368 -27.54 -10.26 17.02
CA ASN A 368 -27.25 -11.62 16.52
C ASN A 368 -27.71 -11.92 15.09
N CYS A 369 -27.68 -10.94 14.19
CA CYS A 369 -28.15 -11.07 12.81
C CYS A 369 -27.21 -11.82 11.86
N ALA A 370 -26.01 -12.20 12.28
CA ALA A 370 -24.96 -12.91 11.56
C ALA A 370 -24.36 -12.19 10.31
N ARG A 371 -24.81 -11.00 9.90
CA ARG A 371 -24.30 -10.29 8.72
C ARG A 371 -22.77 -10.16 8.70
N CYS A 372 -22.12 -9.95 9.87
CA CYS A 372 -20.67 -9.88 9.99
C CYS A 372 -19.97 -11.21 9.68
N VAL A 373 -20.64 -12.35 9.86
CA VAL A 373 -20.12 -13.70 9.53
C VAL A 373 -20.23 -13.93 8.02
N ASP A 374 -21.37 -13.59 7.41
CA ASP A 374 -21.62 -13.81 5.99
C ASP A 374 -20.61 -13.08 5.09
N VAL A 375 -20.25 -11.84 5.48
CA VAL A 375 -19.32 -11.02 4.69
C VAL A 375 -17.85 -11.29 5.02
N CYS A 376 -17.54 -12.07 6.07
CA CYS A 376 -16.16 -12.27 6.50
C CYS A 376 -15.35 -13.07 5.46
N PRO A 377 -14.31 -12.48 4.84
CA PRO A 377 -13.49 -13.21 3.85
C PRO A 377 -12.64 -14.31 4.49
N SER A 378 -12.30 -14.18 5.79
CA SER A 378 -11.58 -15.20 6.57
C SER A 378 -12.52 -16.24 7.21
N ARG A 379 -13.86 -16.08 7.05
CA ARG A 379 -14.88 -17.01 7.56
C ARG A 379 -14.81 -17.28 9.07
N ILE A 380 -14.36 -16.29 9.82
CA ILE A 380 -14.38 -16.26 11.29
C ILE A 380 -15.71 -15.68 11.79
N ILE A 381 -15.91 -15.64 13.11
CA ILE A 381 -17.12 -15.07 13.74
C ILE A 381 -16.79 -13.72 14.39
N PRO A 382 -16.86 -12.58 13.65
CA PRO A 382 -16.37 -11.29 14.14
C PRO A 382 -17.08 -10.79 15.40
N SER A 383 -18.39 -11.07 15.56
CA SER A 383 -19.14 -10.67 16.76
C SER A 383 -18.58 -11.31 18.03
N ARG A 384 -18.25 -12.60 18.00
CA ARG A 384 -17.69 -13.32 19.14
C ARG A 384 -16.26 -12.89 19.43
N LEU A 385 -15.45 -12.75 18.38
CA LEU A 385 -14.06 -12.29 18.53
C LEU A 385 -13.97 -10.89 19.13
N ALA A 386 -14.88 -9.97 18.75
CA ALA A 386 -14.95 -8.65 19.35
C ALA A 386 -15.38 -8.72 20.84
N ASP A 387 -16.26 -9.66 21.22
CA ASP A 387 -16.64 -9.87 22.61
C ASP A 387 -15.49 -10.41 23.45
N PHE A 388 -14.69 -11.36 22.92
CA PHE A 388 -13.45 -11.82 23.58
C PHE A 388 -12.43 -10.68 23.71
N ALA A 389 -12.26 -9.88 22.67
CA ALA A 389 -11.37 -8.73 22.68
C ALA A 389 -11.76 -7.69 23.76
N LYS A 390 -13.07 -7.37 23.88
CA LYS A 390 -13.58 -6.45 24.90
C LYS A 390 -13.37 -6.96 26.33
N ARG A 391 -13.37 -8.29 26.52
CA ARG A 391 -13.09 -8.94 27.81
C ARG A 391 -11.61 -9.25 28.05
N GLN A 392 -10.73 -8.91 27.08
CA GLN A 392 -9.31 -9.27 27.10
C GLN A 392 -9.04 -10.79 27.22
N ASP A 393 -9.97 -11.62 26.75
CA ASP A 393 -9.87 -13.06 26.73
C ASP A 393 -9.04 -13.53 25.52
N GLU A 394 -7.71 -13.49 25.68
CA GLU A 394 -6.75 -13.90 24.65
C GLU A 394 -6.87 -15.39 24.29
N ALA A 395 -7.10 -16.23 25.29
CA ALA A 395 -7.19 -17.68 25.09
C ALA A 395 -8.36 -18.05 24.15
N SER A 396 -9.56 -17.56 24.46
CA SER A 396 -10.73 -17.76 23.60
C SER A 396 -10.55 -17.08 22.23
N PHE A 397 -9.97 -15.88 22.18
CA PHE A 397 -9.69 -15.18 20.91
C PHE A 397 -8.82 -16.03 19.97
N VAL A 398 -7.76 -16.64 20.49
CA VAL A 398 -6.88 -17.53 19.70
C VAL A 398 -7.59 -18.84 19.35
N ALA A 399 -8.28 -19.47 20.29
CA ALA A 399 -9.01 -20.72 20.06
C ALA A 399 -10.11 -20.59 18.99
N TRP A 400 -10.69 -19.39 18.84
CA TRP A 400 -11.70 -19.08 17.81
C TRP A 400 -11.10 -18.45 16.54
N ASN A 401 -9.82 -18.68 16.28
CA ASN A 401 -9.11 -18.25 15.09
C ASN A 401 -9.06 -16.71 14.89
N GLY A 402 -8.99 -15.94 15.97
CA GLY A 402 -8.95 -14.47 15.88
C GLY A 402 -7.74 -13.94 15.09
N LEU A 403 -6.64 -14.71 15.03
CA LEU A 403 -5.46 -14.34 14.24
C LEU A 403 -5.67 -14.43 12.71
N GLU A 404 -6.69 -15.15 12.25
CA GLU A 404 -7.04 -15.22 10.83
C GLU A 404 -7.69 -13.93 10.29
N CYS A 405 -8.04 -12.99 11.18
CA CYS A 405 -8.60 -11.70 10.77
C CYS A 405 -7.60 -10.92 9.89
N VAL A 406 -8.02 -10.55 8.69
CA VAL A 406 -7.26 -9.70 7.74
C VAL A 406 -7.54 -8.20 7.95
N GLU A 407 -8.27 -7.83 9.00
CA GLU A 407 -8.58 -6.44 9.40
C GLU A 407 -9.25 -5.59 8.31
N CYS A 408 -9.95 -6.19 7.36
CA CYS A 408 -10.56 -5.50 6.22
C CYS A 408 -11.74 -4.56 6.56
N GLY A 409 -12.35 -4.69 7.75
CA GLY A 409 -13.46 -3.81 8.15
C GLY A 409 -14.85 -4.18 7.61
N SER A 410 -14.98 -5.14 6.68
CA SER A 410 -16.29 -5.55 6.11
C SER A 410 -17.34 -5.85 7.17
N CYS A 411 -16.96 -6.49 8.28
CA CYS A 411 -17.84 -6.83 9.39
C CYS A 411 -18.40 -5.59 10.12
N SER A 412 -17.58 -4.55 10.33
CA SER A 412 -18.03 -3.28 10.92
C SER A 412 -18.95 -2.53 9.96
N TYR A 413 -18.63 -2.52 8.66
CA TYR A 413 -19.41 -1.85 7.62
C TYR A 413 -20.86 -2.34 7.57
N VAL A 414 -21.07 -3.67 7.58
CA VAL A 414 -22.44 -4.24 7.48
C VAL A 414 -23.18 -4.32 8.80
N CYS A 415 -22.55 -3.95 9.93
CA CYS A 415 -23.14 -4.11 11.25
C CYS A 415 -24.30 -3.10 11.47
N PRO A 416 -25.57 -3.54 11.60
CA PRO A 416 -26.68 -2.63 11.85
C PRO A 416 -26.61 -1.99 13.24
N ALA A 417 -25.96 -2.66 14.21
CA ALA A 417 -25.71 -2.16 15.56
C ALA A 417 -24.47 -1.24 15.64
N LYS A 418 -23.87 -0.89 14.49
CA LYS A 418 -22.70 0.01 14.36
C LYS A 418 -21.50 -0.37 15.25
N ARG A 419 -21.36 -1.69 15.57
CA ARG A 419 -20.28 -2.19 16.41
C ARG A 419 -18.93 -2.04 15.73
N GLN A 420 -17.96 -1.54 16.46
CA GLN A 420 -16.57 -1.37 15.98
C GLN A 420 -15.79 -2.69 16.04
N LEU A 421 -16.25 -3.68 15.27
CA LEU A 421 -15.76 -5.05 15.29
C LEU A 421 -14.29 -5.13 14.85
N LYS A 422 -13.94 -4.46 13.73
CA LYS A 422 -12.57 -4.44 13.19
C LYS A 422 -11.58 -3.87 14.20
N GLN A 423 -11.94 -2.76 14.85
CA GLN A 423 -11.07 -2.07 15.81
C GLN A 423 -10.81 -2.94 17.05
N SER A 424 -11.85 -3.56 17.61
CA SER A 424 -11.74 -4.45 18.77
C SER A 424 -10.89 -5.68 18.43
N ILE A 425 -11.16 -6.35 17.30
CA ILE A 425 -10.40 -7.53 16.85
C ILE A 425 -8.96 -7.17 16.54
N GLY A 426 -8.70 -6.06 15.82
CA GLY A 426 -7.36 -5.62 15.46
C GLY A 426 -6.52 -5.26 16.69
N SER A 427 -7.10 -4.62 17.71
CA SER A 427 -6.41 -4.34 18.98
C SER A 427 -6.00 -5.61 19.70
N MET A 428 -6.90 -6.60 19.83
CA MET A 428 -6.60 -7.88 20.47
C MET A 428 -5.57 -8.68 19.67
N ARG A 429 -5.66 -8.67 18.35
CA ARG A 429 -4.68 -9.31 17.46
C ARG A 429 -3.27 -8.74 17.66
N LYS A 430 -3.13 -7.41 17.78
CA LYS A 430 -1.84 -6.75 18.04
C LYS A 430 -1.27 -7.18 19.43
N ILE A 431 -2.09 -7.20 20.47
CA ILE A 431 -1.70 -7.66 21.82
C ILE A 431 -1.22 -9.11 21.77
N THR A 432 -1.99 -10.01 21.18
CA THR A 432 -1.66 -11.43 21.06
C THR A 432 -0.34 -11.66 20.32
N LEU A 433 -0.12 -10.95 19.18
CA LEU A 433 1.13 -11.06 18.43
C LEU A 433 2.33 -10.51 19.21
N ALA A 434 2.16 -9.43 19.97
CA ALA A 434 3.21 -8.89 20.83
C ALA A 434 3.57 -9.86 21.98
N ASN A 435 2.58 -10.51 22.60
CA ASN A 435 2.79 -11.50 23.65
C ASN A 435 3.52 -12.75 23.14
N ARG A 436 3.25 -13.20 21.91
CA ARG A 436 3.95 -14.34 21.28
C ARG A 436 5.43 -14.06 20.98
N LYS A 437 5.80 -12.80 20.69
CA LYS A 437 7.21 -12.41 20.47
C LYS A 437 8.04 -12.34 21.75
N LYS A 438 7.39 -12.26 22.92
CA LYS A 438 8.05 -12.21 24.24
C LYS A 438 8.29 -13.60 24.83
N LYS A 439 7.63 -14.63 24.31
CA LYS A 439 7.83 -16.05 24.65
C LYS A 439 8.82 -16.68 23.66
#